data_ca4f96673f77efab00cce9796816872e
#
_entry.id   ca4f96673f77efab00cce9796816872e
#
_cell.length_a   1.000
_cell.length_b   1.000
_cell.length_c   1.000
_cell.angle_alpha   90.00
_cell.angle_beta   90.00
_cell.angle_gamma   90.00
#
_symmetry.space_group_name_H-M   'P 1'
#
loop_
_entity.id
_entity.type
_entity.pdbx_description
1 polymer ?
#
loop_
_entity_poly.entity_id
_entity_poly.type
_entity_poly.pdbx_seq_one_letter_code
_entity_poly.pdbx_strand_id
1 'polypeptide(L)'
;MDKIIQFVVALFVIIAAGSVAYVVFFAPPAPATSTLSVNDSIVYYFYGQGCPHCAKVEPFIENMTKEYPDVDIQILEVWYNQTNQQIYTQVNTQAGISTPPGVPEVIIGKTVLVGEDEIPAKLEGYLQAIEKKK
;
A
#
# COMPACT_ATOMS: atom_id res chain seq x y z
N MET A 1 45.18 -13.56 37.48
CA MET A 1 44.71 -13.00 36.18
C MET A 1 43.70 -13.90 35.48
N ASP A 2 43.92 -15.21 35.46
CA ASP A 2 43.06 -16.13 34.68
C ASP A 2 41.61 -16.23 35.16
N LYS A 3 41.35 -16.18 36.49
CA LYS A 3 39.99 -16.20 37.02
C LYS A 3 39.16 -14.97 36.66
N ILE A 4 39.77 -13.79 36.61
CA ILE A 4 39.10 -12.56 36.24
C ILE A 4 38.73 -12.61 34.76
N ILE A 5 39.60 -13.10 33.90
CA ILE A 5 39.35 -13.28 32.48
C ILE A 5 38.21 -14.25 32.27
N GLN A 6 38.16 -15.38 32.98
CA GLN A 6 37.06 -16.35 32.92
C GLN A 6 35.74 -15.74 33.34
N PHE A 7 35.67 -14.94 34.38
CA PHE A 7 34.45 -14.25 34.83
C PHE A 7 33.99 -13.22 33.79
N VAL A 8 34.89 -12.45 33.18
CA VAL A 8 34.56 -11.47 32.16
C VAL A 8 33.99 -12.16 30.91
N VAL A 9 34.62 -13.25 30.46
CA VAL A 9 34.13 -14.02 29.31
C VAL A 9 32.75 -14.64 29.58
N ALA A 10 32.57 -15.21 30.77
CA ALA A 10 31.26 -15.77 31.15
C ALA A 10 30.16 -14.71 31.19
N LEU A 11 30.48 -13.51 31.71
CA LEU A 11 29.53 -12.39 31.71
C LEU A 11 29.14 -11.93 30.30
N PHE A 12 30.11 -11.85 29.37
CA PHE A 12 29.85 -11.51 27.97
C PHE A 12 28.97 -12.55 27.27
N VAL A 13 29.17 -13.84 27.53
CA VAL A 13 28.37 -14.92 26.96
C VAL A 13 26.93 -14.84 27.46
N ILE A 14 26.71 -14.56 28.76
CA ILE A 14 25.38 -14.41 29.34
C ILE A 14 24.65 -13.21 28.76
N ILE A 15 25.32 -12.06 28.60
CA ILE A 15 24.73 -10.85 28.00
C ILE A 15 24.37 -11.11 26.53
N ALA A 16 25.26 -11.76 25.77
CA ALA A 16 25.02 -12.09 24.38
C ALA A 16 23.82 -13.07 24.21
N ALA A 17 23.75 -14.10 25.03
CA ALA A 17 22.64 -15.06 25.02
C ALA A 17 21.31 -14.41 25.45
N GLY A 18 21.34 -13.54 26.46
CA GLY A 18 20.17 -12.80 26.95
C GLY A 18 19.63 -11.81 25.89
N SER A 19 20.50 -11.13 25.15
CA SER A 19 20.08 -10.20 24.09
C SER A 19 19.43 -10.92 22.91
N VAL A 20 19.93 -12.08 22.52
CA VAL A 20 19.30 -12.90 21.46
C VAL A 20 17.93 -13.42 21.90
N ALA A 21 17.80 -13.93 23.13
CA ALA A 21 16.54 -14.39 23.66
C ALA A 21 15.50 -13.26 23.75
N TYR A 22 15.93 -12.06 24.16
CA TYR A 22 15.06 -10.87 24.23
C TYR A 22 14.49 -10.51 22.84
N VAL A 23 15.35 -10.48 21.81
CA VAL A 23 14.92 -10.15 20.44
C VAL A 23 13.96 -11.20 19.89
N VAL A 24 14.16 -12.49 20.19
CA VAL A 24 13.29 -13.57 19.70
C VAL A 24 11.93 -13.59 20.39
N PHE A 25 11.87 -13.28 21.71
CA PHE A 25 10.64 -13.42 22.49
C PHE A 25 9.86 -12.10 22.67
N PHE A 26 10.53 -10.95 22.60
CA PHE A 26 9.92 -9.64 22.89
C PHE A 26 9.94 -8.66 21.72
N ALA A 27 10.60 -8.99 20.61
CA ALA A 27 10.49 -8.15 19.43
C ALA A 27 9.03 -8.15 18.97
N PRO A 28 8.42 -6.97 18.76
CA PRO A 28 7.10 -6.92 18.13
C PRO A 28 7.19 -7.64 16.77
N PRO A 29 6.16 -8.40 16.38
CA PRO A 29 6.15 -9.03 15.07
C PRO A 29 6.45 -7.94 14.03
N ALA A 30 7.43 -8.20 13.18
CA ALA A 30 7.71 -7.33 12.05
C ALA A 30 6.39 -7.09 11.31
N PRO A 31 6.09 -5.83 10.91
CA PRO A 31 4.88 -5.58 10.15
C PRO A 31 4.86 -6.57 8.99
N ALA A 32 3.80 -7.39 8.94
CA ALA A 32 3.63 -8.35 7.87
C ALA A 32 3.68 -7.52 6.57
N THR A 33 4.78 -7.64 5.85
CA THR A 33 4.91 -7.09 4.50
C THR A 33 3.97 -7.96 3.67
N SER A 34 2.68 -7.60 3.68
CA SER A 34 1.72 -8.13 2.74
C SER A 34 2.26 -7.70 1.38
N THR A 35 2.86 -8.62 0.68
CA THR A 35 3.24 -8.41 -0.72
C THR A 35 1.92 -8.28 -1.46
N LEU A 36 1.39 -7.05 -1.54
CA LEU A 36 0.28 -6.74 -2.42
C LEU A 36 0.80 -7.02 -3.83
N SER A 37 0.42 -8.15 -4.41
CA SER A 37 0.64 -8.35 -5.83
C SER A 37 -0.31 -7.40 -6.54
N VAL A 38 0.24 -6.52 -7.39
CA VAL A 38 -0.59 -5.70 -8.29
C VAL A 38 -1.30 -6.69 -9.22
N ASN A 39 -2.55 -6.93 -8.92
CA ASN A 39 -3.43 -7.77 -9.72
C ASN A 39 -4.18 -6.85 -10.67
N ASP A 40 -4.12 -7.13 -11.98
CA ASP A 40 -4.86 -6.38 -13.01
C ASP A 40 -6.39 -6.41 -12.81
N SER A 41 -6.87 -7.15 -11.80
CA SER A 41 -8.29 -7.25 -11.44
C SER A 41 -8.70 -6.34 -10.28
N ILE A 42 -7.75 -5.68 -9.61
CA ILE A 42 -8.03 -4.73 -8.52
C ILE A 42 -7.81 -3.31 -9.03
N VAL A 43 -8.77 -2.45 -8.76
CA VAL A 43 -8.73 -1.03 -9.08
C VAL A 43 -8.49 -0.24 -7.80
N TYR A 44 -7.36 0.43 -7.70
CA TYR A 44 -7.04 1.31 -6.57
C TYR A 44 -7.36 2.75 -6.95
N TYR A 45 -8.30 3.38 -6.25
CA TYR A 45 -8.55 4.81 -6.35
C TYR A 45 -8.01 5.50 -5.10
N PHE A 46 -7.02 6.36 -5.28
CA PHE A 46 -6.41 7.14 -4.22
C PHE A 46 -6.90 8.59 -4.26
N TYR A 47 -7.31 9.10 -3.10
CA TYR A 47 -7.80 10.46 -2.95
C TYR A 47 -7.30 11.11 -1.65
N GLY A 48 -7.40 12.45 -1.57
CA GLY A 48 -7.12 13.22 -0.37
C GLY A 48 -8.39 13.91 0.13
N GLN A 49 -8.68 13.80 1.42
CA GLN A 49 -9.81 14.50 2.02
C GLN A 49 -9.64 16.02 1.91
N GLY A 50 -10.61 16.70 1.28
CA GLY A 50 -10.54 18.13 1.00
C GLY A 50 -9.77 18.51 -0.27
N CYS A 51 -9.36 17.55 -1.08
CA CYS A 51 -8.77 17.78 -2.40
C CYS A 51 -9.84 18.24 -3.40
N PRO A 52 -9.74 19.43 -3.99
CA PRO A 52 -10.77 19.96 -4.90
C PRO A 52 -10.92 19.14 -6.20
N HIS A 53 -9.81 18.60 -6.72
CA HIS A 53 -9.82 17.75 -7.92
C HIS A 53 -10.44 16.38 -7.63
N CYS A 54 -10.19 15.83 -6.44
CA CYS A 54 -10.79 14.57 -6.00
C CYS A 54 -12.33 14.70 -5.88
N ALA A 55 -12.82 15.81 -5.31
CA ALA A 55 -14.25 16.09 -5.18
C ALA A 55 -15.00 16.10 -6.51
N LYS A 56 -14.32 16.45 -7.62
CA LYS A 56 -14.92 16.39 -8.97
C LYS A 56 -15.03 14.97 -9.52
N VAL A 57 -14.09 14.09 -9.13
CA VAL A 57 -14.04 12.70 -9.59
C VAL A 57 -14.91 11.79 -8.73
N GLU A 58 -15.12 12.13 -7.47
CA GLU A 58 -15.85 11.30 -6.49
C GLU A 58 -17.22 10.83 -6.96
N PRO A 59 -18.13 11.68 -7.51
CA PRO A 59 -19.43 11.21 -8.01
C PRO A 59 -19.30 10.20 -9.16
N PHE A 60 -18.27 10.32 -9.98
CA PHE A 60 -18.00 9.37 -11.05
C PHE A 60 -17.55 8.02 -10.47
N ILE A 61 -16.63 8.01 -9.50
CA ILE A 61 -16.18 6.78 -8.82
C ILE A 61 -17.34 6.08 -8.13
N GLU A 62 -18.20 6.83 -7.42
CA GLU A 62 -19.39 6.26 -6.78
C GLU A 62 -20.35 5.61 -7.79
N ASN A 63 -20.48 6.18 -8.97
CA ASN A 63 -21.25 5.60 -10.05
C ASN A 63 -20.62 4.29 -10.56
N MET A 64 -19.31 4.30 -10.78
CA MET A 64 -18.57 3.13 -11.25
C MET A 64 -18.67 1.95 -10.26
N THR A 65 -18.61 2.21 -8.96
CA THR A 65 -18.79 1.16 -7.94
C THR A 65 -20.17 0.52 -7.94
N LYS A 66 -21.21 1.29 -8.33
CA LYS A 66 -22.58 0.77 -8.45
C LYS A 66 -22.80 0.01 -9.75
N GLU A 67 -22.19 0.48 -10.83
CA GLU A 67 -22.34 -0.09 -12.18
C GLU A 67 -21.52 -1.38 -12.34
N TYR A 68 -20.36 -1.47 -11.66
CA TYR A 68 -19.44 -2.61 -11.70
C TYR A 68 -19.27 -3.26 -10.32
N PRO A 69 -20.34 -3.82 -9.71
CA PRO A 69 -20.33 -4.33 -8.33
C PRO A 69 -19.42 -5.56 -8.16
N ASP A 70 -19.12 -6.26 -9.25
CA ASP A 70 -18.24 -7.42 -9.24
C ASP A 70 -16.75 -7.06 -9.38
N VAL A 71 -16.42 -5.81 -9.72
CA VAL A 71 -15.03 -5.33 -9.80
C VAL A 71 -14.59 -4.85 -8.42
N ASP A 72 -13.43 -5.30 -7.97
CA ASP A 72 -12.84 -4.86 -6.69
C ASP A 72 -12.25 -3.45 -6.84
N ILE A 73 -13.04 -2.44 -6.48
CA ILE A 73 -12.63 -1.03 -6.48
C ILE A 73 -12.32 -0.61 -5.04
N GLN A 74 -11.03 -0.42 -4.75
CA GLN A 74 -10.51 0.02 -3.45
C GLN A 74 -10.42 1.55 -3.42
N ILE A 75 -11.24 2.21 -2.58
CA ILE A 75 -11.26 3.67 -2.42
C ILE A 75 -10.44 4.04 -1.17
N LEU A 76 -9.29 4.68 -1.36
CA LEU A 76 -8.27 4.84 -0.33
C LEU A 76 -7.91 6.31 -0.12
N GLU A 77 -8.26 6.85 1.06
CA GLU A 77 -7.85 8.18 1.51
C GLU A 77 -6.37 8.14 1.92
N VAL A 78 -5.53 9.06 1.38
CA VAL A 78 -4.08 8.99 1.57
C VAL A 78 -3.44 10.21 2.22
N TRP A 79 -4.18 11.27 2.55
CA TRP A 79 -3.58 12.44 3.20
C TRP A 79 -3.51 12.30 4.72
N TYR A 80 -4.49 11.62 5.33
CA TYR A 80 -4.58 11.47 6.78
C TYR A 80 -4.50 10.01 7.26
N ASN A 81 -4.63 9.03 6.35
CA ASN A 81 -4.55 7.61 6.69
C ASN A 81 -3.18 7.04 6.36
N GLN A 82 -2.35 6.85 7.39
CA GLN A 82 -0.99 6.31 7.23
C GLN A 82 -0.93 4.91 6.61
N THR A 83 -1.89 4.06 6.92
CA THR A 83 -1.95 2.71 6.32
C THR A 83 -2.19 2.79 4.82
N ASN A 84 -3.12 3.65 4.39
CA ASN A 84 -3.39 3.87 2.98
C ASN A 84 -2.23 4.56 2.26
N GLN A 85 -1.47 5.43 2.93
CA GLN A 85 -0.23 6.01 2.39
C GLN A 85 0.82 4.94 2.08
N GLN A 86 0.95 3.93 2.93
CA GLN A 86 1.85 2.81 2.68
C GLN A 86 1.39 1.99 1.47
N ILE A 87 0.07 1.70 1.37
CA ILE A 87 -0.53 1.03 0.21
C ILE A 87 -0.28 1.86 -1.05
N TYR A 88 -0.52 3.16 -1.00
CA TYR A 88 -0.29 4.09 -2.11
C TYR A 88 1.15 4.03 -2.64
N THR A 89 2.12 4.13 -1.73
CA THR A 89 3.54 4.05 -2.09
C THR A 89 3.89 2.68 -2.68
N GLN A 90 3.39 1.61 -2.09
CA GLN A 90 3.67 0.25 -2.55
C GLN A 90 3.06 -0.03 -3.93
N VAL A 91 1.80 0.33 -4.14
CA VAL A 91 1.09 0.12 -5.41
C VAL A 91 1.73 0.95 -6.53
N ASN A 92 2.08 2.21 -6.27
CA ASN A 92 2.82 3.04 -7.22
C ASN A 92 4.17 2.41 -7.60
N THR A 93 4.96 1.97 -6.62
CA THR A 93 6.24 1.30 -6.87
C THR A 93 6.08 0.05 -7.73
N GLN A 94 5.04 -0.75 -7.50
CA GLN A 94 4.75 -1.96 -8.27
C GLN A 94 4.27 -1.63 -9.69
N ALA A 95 3.55 -0.53 -9.87
CA ALA A 95 3.18 -0.01 -11.18
C ALA A 95 4.38 0.57 -11.97
N GLY A 96 5.54 0.71 -11.30
CA GLY A 96 6.76 1.26 -11.90
C GLY A 96 6.92 2.77 -11.72
N ILE A 97 6.12 3.38 -10.84
CA ILE A 97 6.16 4.80 -10.52
C ILE A 97 7.07 5.03 -9.31
N SER A 98 8.21 5.67 -9.53
CA SER A 98 9.18 5.99 -8.46
C SER A 98 8.78 7.22 -7.64
N THR A 99 8.02 8.13 -8.24
CA THR A 99 7.50 9.34 -7.59
C THR A 99 6.02 9.45 -7.89
N PRO A 100 5.14 9.16 -6.92
CA PRO A 100 3.70 9.25 -7.13
C PRO A 100 3.27 10.63 -7.61
N PRO A 101 2.38 10.73 -8.61
CA PRO A 101 2.00 12.02 -9.24
C PRO A 101 1.08 12.87 -8.36
N GLY A 102 0.51 12.29 -7.31
CA GLY A 102 -0.48 12.94 -6.46
C GLY A 102 -1.89 12.40 -6.70
N VAL A 103 -2.88 13.03 -6.08
CA VAL A 103 -4.28 12.60 -6.12
C VAL A 103 -5.18 13.63 -6.82
N PRO A 104 -6.26 13.20 -7.48
CA PRO A 104 -6.79 11.83 -7.59
C PRO A 104 -5.98 10.97 -8.55
N GLU A 105 -5.78 9.70 -8.17
CA GLU A 105 -5.05 8.72 -8.96
C GLU A 105 -5.77 7.37 -8.95
N VAL A 106 -5.81 6.69 -10.11
CA VAL A 106 -6.28 5.30 -10.23
C VAL A 106 -5.16 4.43 -10.75
N ILE A 107 -4.95 3.29 -10.10
CA ILE A 107 -3.98 2.28 -10.55
C ILE A 107 -4.68 0.93 -10.77
N ILE A 108 -4.44 0.34 -11.95
CA ILE A 108 -4.91 -0.98 -12.35
C ILE A 108 -3.73 -1.74 -12.95
N GLY A 109 -3.17 -2.68 -12.18
CA GLY A 109 -1.95 -3.34 -12.60
C GLY A 109 -0.80 -2.33 -12.80
N LYS A 110 -0.37 -2.16 -14.05
CA LYS A 110 0.64 -1.15 -14.45
C LYS A 110 0.05 0.11 -15.08
N THR A 111 -1.27 0.16 -15.22
CA THR A 111 -1.94 1.34 -15.76
C THR A 111 -2.16 2.37 -14.66
N VAL A 112 -1.78 3.61 -14.91
CA VAL A 112 -1.94 4.73 -13.98
C VAL A 112 -2.74 5.82 -14.69
N LEU A 113 -3.83 6.26 -14.08
CA LEU A 113 -4.68 7.37 -14.55
C LEU A 113 -4.63 8.47 -13.49
N VAL A 114 -4.44 9.71 -13.89
CA VAL A 114 -4.24 10.82 -12.96
C VAL A 114 -5.13 12.01 -13.32
N GLY A 115 -5.73 12.59 -12.28
CA GLY A 115 -6.45 13.84 -12.40
C GLY A 115 -7.92 13.71 -12.77
N GLU A 116 -8.59 14.87 -12.74
CA GLU A 116 -10.05 14.98 -12.89
C GLU A 116 -10.56 14.75 -14.31
N ASP A 117 -9.69 14.85 -15.30
CA ASP A 117 -10.06 14.70 -16.72
C ASP A 117 -9.78 13.27 -17.21
N GLU A 118 -8.62 12.71 -16.89
CA GLU A 118 -8.19 11.42 -17.41
C GLU A 118 -8.96 10.25 -16.79
N ILE A 119 -9.21 10.31 -15.48
CA ILE A 119 -9.92 9.23 -14.77
C ILE A 119 -11.31 9.02 -15.35
N PRO A 120 -12.20 10.03 -15.44
CA PRO A 120 -13.52 9.82 -16.03
C PRO A 120 -13.49 9.42 -17.51
N ALA A 121 -12.48 9.91 -18.26
CA ALA A 121 -12.39 9.61 -19.69
C ALA A 121 -12.01 8.17 -20.01
N LYS A 122 -11.28 7.48 -19.10
CA LYS A 122 -10.65 6.19 -19.42
C LYS A 122 -11.05 5.04 -18.50
N LEU A 123 -11.39 5.29 -17.23
CA LEU A 123 -11.57 4.25 -16.22
C LEU A 123 -12.63 3.22 -16.60
N GLU A 124 -13.79 3.68 -17.11
CA GLU A 124 -14.90 2.79 -17.46
C GLU A 124 -14.47 1.70 -18.46
N GLY A 125 -13.66 2.04 -19.48
CA GLY A 125 -13.15 1.07 -20.44
C GLY A 125 -12.30 -0.05 -19.80
N TYR A 126 -11.55 0.26 -18.75
CA TYR A 126 -10.80 -0.73 -17.98
C TYR A 126 -11.70 -1.60 -17.12
N LEU A 127 -12.74 -1.03 -16.49
CA LEU A 127 -13.71 -1.77 -15.69
C LEU A 127 -14.46 -2.81 -16.55
N GLN A 128 -14.93 -2.40 -17.73
CA GLN A 128 -15.54 -3.30 -18.70
C GLN A 128 -14.62 -4.44 -19.13
N ALA A 129 -13.33 -4.15 -19.29
CA ALA A 129 -12.33 -5.16 -19.66
C ALA A 129 -12.06 -6.16 -18.52
N ILE A 130 -12.10 -5.72 -17.26
CA ILE A 130 -11.95 -6.58 -16.08
C ILE A 130 -13.17 -7.48 -15.93
N GLU A 131 -14.38 -6.93 -16.06
CA GLU A 131 -15.63 -7.67 -15.94
C GLU A 131 -15.75 -8.79 -16.98
N LYS A 132 -15.34 -8.53 -18.22
CA LYS A 132 -15.35 -9.54 -19.31
C LYS A 132 -14.35 -10.69 -19.11
N LYS A 133 -13.37 -10.54 -18.21
CA LYS A 133 -12.36 -11.58 -17.92
C LYS A 133 -12.79 -12.55 -16.81
N LYS A 134 -13.87 -12.23 -16.09
CA LYS A 134 -14.44 -13.08 -15.03
C LYS A 134 -15.41 -14.10 -15.61
#